data_63e6707cc256ca6ed64b51d90c68c7f2
#
_entry.id   63e6707cc256ca6ed64b51d90c68c7f2
#
_cell.length_a   1.000
_cell.length_b   1.000
_cell.length_c   1.000
_cell.angle_alpha   90.00
_cell.angle_beta   90.00
_cell.angle_gamma   90.00
#
_symmetry.space_group_name_H-M   'P 1'
#
loop_
_entity.id
_entity.type
_entity.pdbx_description
1 polymer ?
#
loop_
_entity_poly.entity_id
_entity_poly.type
_entity_poly.pdbx_seq_one_letter_code
_entity_poly.pdbx_strand_id
1 'polypeptide(L)'
;MNPTKPSIWNWTQPQQDVPYILAISIGVLLILGLSEFVKRKGVSQEWSRKTAHIGAGLLAIPFPWMFKSVWPIIILCSSFFLIMLISKSMNFFQGVHGVKRKSHGAFVFPLVIILVFCLAQDPLHYAIPIAVLSLSDAMAALIGKRYGKHQFHTLGETRSMEGSTAFFFPTFLLVHIPLLLFTDTGRTECVLMAFGCSILVTAFEMISVRGLDNIFIPFGTWYVLDNYAAYLPEELAYRIGFMFILFIFFVAAIRYHIFTRTGAVGGFLVIYGMLSLGWDGFFIPALSLFGPLLAAVILHHRFGRERIPPMGVSHTFQSTIVAMLVLLIFDNTKQSWLLYPFLTASSAGTIIIALRIVKNMSLYRLPIILGLSTVSPLVALYSETHHIKDVRHLLIAWVGTLTAISIYWYSTRFQAILICPKCQTQTLERRHCGIETQILSGHPFFTQARIGLISIFCATVFCSLWVSQYA
;
A
#
# COMPACT_ATOMS: atom_id res chain seq x y z
N MET A 1 -36.88 8.46 -11.07
CA MET A 1 -35.83 8.79 -12.04
C MET A 1 -35.10 10.02 -11.52
N ASN A 2 -33.92 9.84 -10.89
CA ASN A 2 -33.10 10.99 -10.51
C ASN A 2 -32.59 11.67 -11.79
N PRO A 3 -32.63 13.01 -11.89
CA PRO A 3 -32.02 13.71 -13.00
C PRO A 3 -30.52 13.32 -13.01
N THR A 4 -30.08 12.72 -14.11
CA THR A 4 -28.69 12.33 -14.32
C THR A 4 -27.79 13.52 -14.05
N LYS A 5 -26.95 13.44 -13.00
CA LYS A 5 -25.87 14.44 -12.79
C LYS A 5 -25.15 14.62 -14.12
N PRO A 6 -24.93 15.84 -14.60
CA PRO A 6 -24.18 16.05 -15.84
C PRO A 6 -22.84 15.34 -15.72
N SER A 7 -22.52 14.55 -16.73
CA SER A 7 -21.26 13.80 -16.74
C SER A 7 -20.09 14.79 -16.56
N ILE A 8 -19.21 14.53 -15.62
CA ILE A 8 -17.99 15.34 -15.39
C ILE A 8 -17.10 15.44 -16.64
N TRP A 9 -17.32 14.55 -17.63
CA TRP A 9 -16.63 14.56 -18.92
C TRP A 9 -17.20 15.54 -19.93
N ASN A 10 -18.39 16.17 -19.65
CA ASN A 10 -18.98 17.16 -20.51
C ASN A 10 -18.47 18.56 -20.12
N TRP A 11 -17.71 19.19 -20.99
CA TRP A 11 -17.26 20.57 -20.78
C TRP A 11 -18.32 21.56 -21.18
N THR A 12 -19.22 21.87 -20.26
CA THR A 12 -20.43 22.69 -20.54
C THR A 12 -20.20 24.20 -20.46
N GLN A 13 -19.13 24.65 -19.78
CA GLN A 13 -18.91 26.07 -19.49
C GLN A 13 -17.44 26.53 -19.74
N PRO A 14 -16.87 26.29 -20.94
CA PRO A 14 -15.44 26.60 -21.17
C PRO A 14 -15.10 28.09 -20.99
N GLN A 15 -16.01 29.00 -21.35
CA GLN A 15 -15.79 30.44 -21.23
C GLN A 15 -15.69 30.88 -19.75
N GLN A 16 -16.43 30.26 -18.85
CA GLN A 16 -16.40 30.59 -17.43
C GLN A 16 -15.16 29.98 -16.73
N ASP A 17 -14.62 28.88 -17.25
CA ASP A 17 -13.46 28.21 -16.69
C ASP A 17 -12.14 28.87 -17.05
N VAL A 18 -12.05 29.57 -18.20
CA VAL A 18 -10.81 30.23 -18.69
C VAL A 18 -10.19 31.18 -17.67
N PRO A 19 -10.92 32.11 -17.03
CA PRO A 19 -10.35 33.01 -16.02
C PRO A 19 -9.74 32.23 -14.83
N TYR A 20 -10.40 31.19 -14.38
CA TYR A 20 -9.89 30.31 -13.29
C TYR A 20 -8.63 29.56 -13.72
N ILE A 21 -8.61 29.01 -14.94
CA ILE A 21 -7.42 28.33 -15.49
C ILE A 21 -6.24 29.30 -15.53
N LEU A 22 -6.44 30.53 -16.00
CA LEU A 22 -5.39 31.55 -16.06
C LEU A 22 -4.90 31.94 -14.66
N ALA A 23 -5.82 32.20 -13.73
CA ALA A 23 -5.48 32.60 -12.37
C ALA A 23 -4.68 31.49 -11.66
N ILE A 24 -5.09 30.22 -11.79
CA ILE A 24 -4.38 29.08 -11.21
C ILE A 24 -3.02 28.89 -11.87
N SER A 25 -2.92 29.03 -13.20
CA SER A 25 -1.64 28.93 -13.92
C SER A 25 -0.65 29.99 -13.45
N ILE A 26 -1.09 31.22 -13.27
CA ILE A 26 -0.27 32.31 -12.69
C ILE A 26 0.13 31.92 -11.24
N GLY A 27 -0.82 31.45 -10.43
CA GLY A 27 -0.55 31.02 -9.06
C GLY A 27 0.51 29.92 -9.00
N VAL A 28 0.45 28.94 -9.88
CA VAL A 28 1.45 27.87 -9.98
C VAL A 28 2.83 28.44 -10.31
N LEU A 29 2.94 29.35 -11.28
CA LEU A 29 4.21 29.98 -11.65
C LEU A 29 4.78 30.81 -10.49
N LEU A 30 3.93 31.55 -9.76
CA LEU A 30 4.34 32.30 -8.57
C LEU A 30 4.87 31.37 -7.46
N ILE A 31 4.22 30.24 -7.23
CA ILE A 31 4.65 29.25 -6.23
C ILE A 31 5.98 28.61 -6.64
N LEU A 32 6.17 28.27 -7.91
CA LEU A 32 7.44 27.75 -8.40
C LEU A 32 8.55 28.80 -8.27
N GLY A 33 8.25 30.06 -8.60
CA GLY A 33 9.16 31.20 -8.40
C GLY A 33 9.52 31.39 -6.92
N LEU A 34 8.53 31.31 -6.02
CA LEU A 34 8.74 31.38 -4.57
C LEU A 34 9.62 30.24 -4.07
N SER A 35 9.37 29.03 -4.51
CA SER A 35 10.18 27.84 -4.17
C SER A 35 11.64 28.05 -4.59
N GLU A 36 11.90 28.56 -5.78
CA GLU A 36 13.24 28.86 -6.27
C GLU A 36 13.89 30.01 -5.48
N PHE A 37 13.13 31.08 -5.17
CA PHE A 37 13.59 32.18 -4.34
C PHE A 37 14.00 31.72 -2.93
N VAL A 38 13.17 30.92 -2.28
CA VAL A 38 13.46 30.31 -0.96
C VAL A 38 14.76 29.52 -1.01
N LYS A 39 14.98 28.75 -2.08
CA LYS A 39 16.22 28.02 -2.29
C LYS A 39 17.44 28.97 -2.44
N ARG A 40 17.33 30.02 -3.26
CA ARG A 40 18.40 30.99 -3.47
C ARG A 40 18.79 31.75 -2.19
N LYS A 41 17.86 31.89 -1.24
CA LYS A 41 18.12 32.44 0.11
C LYS A 41 18.87 31.46 1.05
N GLY A 42 19.32 30.31 0.55
CA GLY A 42 20.09 29.35 1.34
C GLY A 42 19.26 28.41 2.21
N VAL A 43 17.94 28.42 2.07
CA VAL A 43 17.05 27.49 2.77
C VAL A 43 17.25 26.07 2.21
N SER A 44 17.10 25.07 3.06
CA SER A 44 17.35 23.68 2.67
C SER A 44 16.44 23.23 1.51
N GLN A 45 16.98 22.36 0.66
CA GLN A 45 16.28 21.81 -0.51
C GLN A 45 14.89 21.22 -0.17
N GLU A 46 14.76 20.59 1.01
CA GLU A 46 13.49 19.99 1.42
C GLU A 46 12.42 21.05 1.71
N TRP A 47 12.79 22.15 2.36
CA TRP A 47 11.88 23.28 2.58
C TRP A 47 11.40 23.87 1.27
N SER A 48 12.31 24.13 0.33
CA SER A 48 11.97 24.68 -0.99
C SER A 48 10.99 23.76 -1.73
N ARG A 49 11.26 22.46 -1.76
CA ARG A 49 10.39 21.45 -2.37
C ARG A 49 9.00 21.41 -1.70
N LYS A 50 8.96 21.46 -0.37
CA LYS A 50 7.69 21.42 0.38
C LYS A 50 6.91 22.72 0.23
N THR A 51 7.56 23.89 0.05
CA THR A 51 6.88 25.14 -0.31
C THR A 51 6.11 25.01 -1.63
N ALA A 52 6.75 24.44 -2.66
CA ALA A 52 6.07 24.17 -3.93
C ALA A 52 4.91 23.16 -3.76
N HIS A 53 5.12 22.11 -3.01
CA HIS A 53 4.11 21.06 -2.78
C HIS A 53 2.89 21.57 -2.03
N ILE A 54 3.07 22.28 -0.92
CA ILE A 54 2.00 22.92 -0.15
C ILE A 54 1.25 23.93 -1.02
N GLY A 55 1.97 24.80 -1.70
CA GLY A 55 1.35 25.84 -2.52
C GLY A 55 0.52 25.26 -3.67
N ALA A 56 1.04 24.27 -4.40
CA ALA A 56 0.30 23.60 -5.46
C ALA A 56 -0.94 22.88 -4.94
N GLY A 57 -0.84 22.22 -3.77
CA GLY A 57 -1.98 21.59 -3.14
C GLY A 57 -3.04 22.56 -2.67
N LEU A 58 -2.66 23.66 -2.03
CA LEU A 58 -3.60 24.72 -1.61
C LEU A 58 -4.34 25.34 -2.80
N LEU A 59 -3.68 25.50 -3.95
CA LEU A 59 -4.34 25.94 -5.19
C LEU A 59 -5.29 24.90 -5.76
N ALA A 60 -5.03 23.61 -5.53
CA ALA A 60 -5.86 22.53 -6.04
C ALA A 60 -7.09 22.23 -5.17
N ILE A 61 -7.06 22.49 -3.86
CA ILE A 61 -8.17 22.23 -2.94
C ILE A 61 -9.51 22.79 -3.44
N PRO A 62 -9.63 24.04 -3.94
CA PRO A 62 -10.91 24.63 -4.34
C PRO A 62 -11.44 24.14 -5.70
N PHE A 63 -10.75 23.25 -6.41
CA PHE A 63 -11.14 22.82 -7.77
C PHE A 63 -12.60 22.35 -7.89
N PRO A 64 -13.20 21.57 -6.97
CA PRO A 64 -14.57 21.11 -7.11
C PRO A 64 -15.63 22.23 -7.03
N TRP A 65 -15.30 23.35 -6.39
CA TRP A 65 -16.18 24.54 -6.35
C TRP A 65 -15.99 25.45 -7.56
N MET A 66 -14.79 25.38 -8.19
CA MET A 66 -14.47 26.21 -9.36
C MET A 66 -14.87 25.53 -10.68
N PHE A 67 -14.66 24.21 -10.79
CA PHE A 67 -14.83 23.45 -12.02
C PHE A 67 -15.94 22.39 -11.88
N LYS A 68 -16.86 22.37 -12.85
CA LYS A 68 -17.91 21.35 -12.95
C LYS A 68 -17.54 20.18 -13.85
N SER A 69 -16.46 20.31 -14.62
CA SER A 69 -15.95 19.26 -15.50
C SER A 69 -14.48 18.98 -15.22
N VAL A 70 -14.02 17.80 -15.63
CA VAL A 70 -12.62 17.36 -15.44
C VAL A 70 -11.65 18.04 -16.41
N TRP A 71 -12.12 18.59 -17.54
CA TRP A 71 -11.28 19.13 -18.61
C TRP A 71 -10.36 20.28 -18.19
N PRO A 72 -10.84 21.32 -17.46
CA PRO A 72 -9.97 22.37 -16.91
C PRO A 72 -8.83 21.80 -16.06
N ILE A 73 -9.12 20.78 -15.25
CA ILE A 73 -8.15 20.13 -14.38
C ILE A 73 -7.12 19.35 -15.19
N ILE A 74 -7.57 18.63 -16.23
CA ILE A 74 -6.66 17.93 -17.16
C ILE A 74 -5.71 18.94 -17.83
N ILE A 75 -6.22 20.08 -18.29
CA ILE A 75 -5.41 21.14 -18.93
C ILE A 75 -4.37 21.67 -17.94
N LEU A 76 -4.78 22.03 -16.72
CA LEU A 76 -3.89 22.55 -15.68
C LEU A 76 -2.82 21.52 -15.28
N CYS A 77 -3.22 20.30 -15.03
CA CYS A 77 -2.31 19.23 -14.61
C CYS A 77 -1.36 18.80 -15.73
N SER A 78 -1.83 18.75 -16.98
CA SER A 78 -0.99 18.46 -18.14
C SER A 78 0.01 19.57 -18.41
N SER A 79 -0.41 20.83 -18.29
CA SER A 79 0.46 21.99 -18.40
C SER A 79 1.55 21.99 -17.32
N PHE A 80 1.17 21.71 -16.08
CA PHE A 80 2.12 21.58 -14.97
C PHE A 80 3.11 20.42 -15.20
N PHE A 81 2.61 19.26 -15.64
CA PHE A 81 3.44 18.10 -15.97
C PHE A 81 4.48 18.45 -17.06
N LEU A 82 4.05 19.13 -18.11
CA LEU A 82 4.92 19.59 -19.21
C LEU A 82 5.98 20.59 -18.70
N ILE A 83 5.57 21.57 -17.89
CA ILE A 83 6.49 22.53 -17.24
C ILE A 83 7.54 21.77 -16.42
N MET A 84 7.13 20.74 -15.65
CA MET A 84 8.07 19.94 -14.87
C MET A 84 9.03 19.13 -15.74
N LEU A 85 8.59 18.59 -16.88
CA LEU A 85 9.45 17.88 -17.84
C LEU A 85 10.49 18.83 -18.44
N ILE A 86 10.05 19.99 -18.96
CA ILE A 86 10.92 21.00 -19.56
C ILE A 86 11.92 21.53 -18.51
N SER A 87 11.41 21.88 -17.33
CA SER A 87 12.23 22.34 -16.21
C SER A 87 13.34 21.37 -15.82
N LYS A 88 13.03 20.08 -15.80
CA LYS A 88 14.01 19.04 -15.50
C LYS A 88 15.08 18.93 -16.59
N SER A 89 14.70 19.01 -17.87
CA SER A 89 15.64 18.91 -18.99
C SER A 89 16.53 20.16 -19.10
N MET A 90 16.01 21.34 -18.76
CA MET A 90 16.74 22.61 -18.82
C MET A 90 17.41 23.01 -17.50
N ASN A 91 17.33 22.18 -16.47
CA ASN A 91 17.85 22.48 -15.13
C ASN A 91 17.26 23.75 -14.48
N PHE A 92 16.03 24.15 -14.86
CA PHE A 92 15.27 25.18 -14.18
C PHE A 92 14.57 24.64 -12.92
N PHE A 93 14.09 25.54 -12.06
CA PHE A 93 13.39 25.20 -10.81
C PHE A 93 14.10 24.13 -9.98
N GLN A 94 15.37 24.33 -9.74
CA GLN A 94 16.17 23.44 -8.90
C GLN A 94 15.64 23.35 -7.45
N GLY A 95 14.83 24.29 -7.02
CA GLY A 95 14.04 24.22 -5.80
C GLY A 95 13.19 22.95 -5.69
N VAL A 96 12.68 22.45 -6.83
CA VAL A 96 11.88 21.22 -6.89
C VAL A 96 12.72 19.99 -7.25
N HIS A 97 13.64 20.12 -8.23
CA HIS A 97 14.38 18.98 -8.81
C HIS A 97 15.70 18.63 -8.13
N GLY A 98 16.29 19.54 -7.35
CA GLY A 98 17.65 19.43 -6.82
C GLY A 98 17.84 18.35 -5.71
N VAL A 99 16.93 17.39 -5.55
CA VAL A 99 17.04 16.32 -4.55
C VAL A 99 17.90 15.17 -5.10
N LYS A 100 18.91 14.73 -4.34
CA LYS A 100 19.82 13.63 -4.73
C LYS A 100 19.12 12.27 -4.89
N ARG A 101 17.95 12.06 -4.26
CA ARG A 101 17.17 10.81 -4.36
C ARG A 101 16.29 10.80 -5.61
N LYS A 102 16.16 9.63 -6.24
CA LYS A 102 15.20 9.42 -7.34
C LYS A 102 13.77 9.45 -6.78
N SER A 103 13.05 10.55 -6.97
CA SER A 103 11.63 10.69 -6.60
C SER A 103 10.82 11.00 -7.85
N HIS A 104 9.68 10.32 -7.98
CA HIS A 104 8.71 10.54 -9.06
C HIS A 104 7.54 11.44 -8.62
N GLY A 105 7.55 11.92 -7.38
CA GLY A 105 6.44 12.63 -6.76
C GLY A 105 5.94 13.85 -7.54
N ALA A 106 6.84 14.66 -8.12
CA ALA A 106 6.46 15.83 -8.90
C ALA A 106 5.67 15.50 -10.17
N PHE A 107 5.87 14.31 -10.75
CA PHE A 107 5.15 13.84 -11.93
C PHE A 107 3.85 13.11 -11.58
N VAL A 108 3.83 12.46 -10.43
CA VAL A 108 2.67 11.70 -9.94
C VAL A 108 1.60 12.62 -9.38
N PHE A 109 1.98 13.73 -8.75
CA PHE A 109 1.07 14.67 -8.09
C PHE A 109 -0.06 15.19 -9.00
N PRO A 110 0.20 15.71 -10.22
CA PRO A 110 -0.88 16.17 -11.11
C PRO A 110 -1.81 15.03 -11.56
N LEU A 111 -1.28 13.82 -11.78
CA LEU A 111 -2.10 12.67 -12.13
C LEU A 111 -3.08 12.32 -11.02
N VAL A 112 -2.62 12.36 -9.78
CA VAL A 112 -3.46 12.05 -8.61
C VAL A 112 -4.56 13.08 -8.39
N ILE A 113 -4.30 14.36 -8.64
CA ILE A 113 -5.33 15.42 -8.62
C ILE A 113 -6.47 15.06 -9.58
N ILE A 114 -6.17 14.69 -10.83
CA ILE A 114 -7.19 14.28 -11.82
C ILE A 114 -7.96 13.06 -11.33
N LEU A 115 -7.25 12.02 -10.87
CA LEU A 115 -7.87 10.77 -10.45
C LEU A 115 -8.80 10.97 -9.24
N VAL A 116 -8.34 11.68 -8.22
CA VAL A 116 -9.18 11.96 -7.03
C VAL A 116 -10.40 12.79 -7.40
N PHE A 117 -10.25 13.75 -8.34
CA PHE A 117 -11.39 14.53 -8.83
C PHE A 117 -12.42 13.64 -9.56
N CYS A 118 -11.95 12.68 -10.36
CA CYS A 118 -12.84 11.73 -11.04
C CYS A 118 -13.57 10.78 -10.08
N LEU A 119 -12.94 10.42 -8.97
CA LEU A 119 -13.48 9.49 -7.98
C LEU A 119 -14.38 10.18 -6.94
N ALA A 120 -14.15 11.45 -6.65
CA ALA A 120 -14.86 12.18 -5.62
C ALA A 120 -16.36 12.35 -5.97
N GLN A 121 -17.21 11.97 -5.03
CA GLN A 121 -18.66 12.08 -5.19
C GLN A 121 -19.17 13.49 -4.86
N ASP A 122 -18.45 14.20 -3.99
CA ASP A 122 -18.73 15.57 -3.55
C ASP A 122 -17.44 16.37 -3.34
N PRO A 123 -17.53 17.70 -3.16
CA PRO A 123 -16.35 18.55 -2.99
C PRO A 123 -15.43 18.18 -1.83
N LEU A 124 -15.97 17.67 -0.71
CA LEU A 124 -15.15 17.33 0.47
C LEU A 124 -14.38 16.02 0.26
N HIS A 125 -14.98 15.05 -0.44
CA HIS A 125 -14.29 13.79 -0.83
C HIS A 125 -13.11 14.03 -1.77
N TYR A 126 -13.00 15.20 -2.38
CA TYR A 126 -11.82 15.65 -3.10
C TYR A 126 -10.89 16.50 -2.23
N ALA A 127 -11.44 17.51 -1.57
CA ALA A 127 -10.66 18.55 -0.88
C ALA A 127 -9.87 17.98 0.30
N ILE A 128 -10.48 17.09 1.10
CA ILE A 128 -9.83 16.48 2.27
C ILE A 128 -8.61 15.65 1.85
N PRO A 129 -8.67 14.70 0.91
CA PRO A 129 -7.50 13.97 0.43
C PRO A 129 -6.35 14.86 -0.07
N ILE A 130 -6.68 15.92 -0.82
CA ILE A 130 -5.66 16.86 -1.33
C ILE A 130 -5.06 17.69 -0.20
N ALA A 131 -5.86 18.11 0.79
CA ALA A 131 -5.37 18.83 1.97
C ALA A 131 -4.42 17.94 2.81
N VAL A 132 -4.80 16.69 3.05
CA VAL A 132 -3.96 15.71 3.78
C VAL A 132 -2.65 15.49 3.04
N LEU A 133 -2.68 15.23 1.73
CA LEU A 133 -1.48 15.06 0.91
C LEU A 133 -0.58 16.30 1.00
N SER A 134 -1.14 17.49 0.94
CA SER A 134 -0.35 18.73 0.83
C SER A 134 0.21 19.19 2.17
N LEU A 135 -0.57 19.11 3.23
CA LEU A 135 -0.23 19.67 4.54
C LEU A 135 0.39 18.62 5.47
N SER A 136 -0.26 17.46 5.63
CA SER A 136 0.23 16.43 6.56
C SER A 136 1.57 15.83 6.11
N ASP A 137 1.75 15.54 4.81
CA ASP A 137 3.02 15.05 4.26
C ASP A 137 4.14 16.10 4.36
N ALA A 138 3.80 17.38 4.22
CA ALA A 138 4.78 18.44 4.42
C ALA A 138 5.22 18.53 5.89
N MET A 139 4.28 18.49 6.82
CA MET A 139 4.56 18.51 8.27
C MET A 139 5.42 17.29 8.68
N ALA A 140 5.07 16.10 8.20
CA ALA A 140 5.84 14.89 8.44
C ALA A 140 7.30 15.02 7.98
N ALA A 141 7.52 15.50 6.76
CA ALA A 141 8.85 15.65 6.21
C ALA A 141 9.69 16.71 6.94
N LEU A 142 9.10 17.86 7.27
CA LEU A 142 9.79 18.96 7.93
C LEU A 142 10.14 18.62 9.38
N ILE A 143 9.17 18.09 10.14
CA ILE A 143 9.36 17.70 11.54
C ILE A 143 10.26 16.46 11.63
N GLY A 144 10.03 15.46 10.79
CA GLY A 144 10.86 14.26 10.77
C GLY A 144 12.32 14.55 10.45
N LYS A 145 12.60 15.51 9.55
CA LYS A 145 13.97 15.91 9.23
C LYS A 145 14.63 16.73 10.34
N ARG A 146 13.88 17.58 11.03
CA ARG A 146 14.41 18.48 12.06
C ARG A 146 14.54 17.81 13.43
N TYR A 147 13.55 17.00 13.79
CA TYR A 147 13.39 16.46 15.14
C TYR A 147 13.39 14.93 15.20
N GLY A 148 13.54 14.23 14.07
CA GLY A 148 13.45 12.76 13.97
C GLY A 148 14.61 12.06 14.66
N LYS A 149 14.42 11.63 15.90
CA LYS A 149 15.40 10.85 16.71
C LYS A 149 15.21 9.34 16.52
N HIS A 150 13.95 8.88 16.50
CA HIS A 150 13.61 7.46 16.39
C HIS A 150 13.42 7.07 14.93
N GLN A 151 14.55 6.87 14.25
CA GLN A 151 14.56 6.56 12.83
C GLN A 151 14.26 5.08 12.55
N PHE A 152 13.68 4.82 11.37
CA PHE A 152 13.52 3.49 10.80
C PHE A 152 13.70 3.52 9.29
N HIS A 153 14.10 2.37 8.72
CA HIS A 153 14.40 2.27 7.29
C HIS A 153 13.28 1.54 6.55
N THR A 154 12.87 2.08 5.40
CA THR A 154 11.91 1.47 4.50
C THR A 154 12.43 1.52 3.06
N LEU A 155 12.63 0.36 2.43
CA LEU A 155 13.00 0.21 1.01
C LEU A 155 14.03 1.24 0.48
N GLY A 156 15.03 1.60 1.31
CA GLY A 156 16.10 2.54 0.95
C GLY A 156 15.83 4.01 1.31
N GLU A 157 14.75 4.33 2.01
CA GLU A 157 14.50 5.64 2.61
C GLU A 157 14.52 5.56 4.13
N THR A 158 14.87 6.66 4.79
CA THR A 158 14.84 6.79 6.25
C THR A 158 13.69 7.69 6.64
N ARG A 159 12.87 7.22 7.56
CA ARG A 159 11.75 7.95 8.16
C ARG A 159 11.90 7.95 9.68
N SER A 160 11.06 8.73 10.37
CA SER A 160 11.11 8.81 11.84
C SER A 160 9.71 8.74 12.45
N MET A 161 9.65 8.23 13.68
CA MET A 161 8.39 8.18 14.44
C MET A 161 7.83 9.57 14.69
N GLU A 162 8.69 10.57 14.96
CA GLU A 162 8.31 11.97 15.14
C GLU A 162 7.68 12.55 13.87
N GLY A 163 8.22 12.19 12.69
CA GLY A 163 7.64 12.57 11.41
C GLY A 163 6.27 11.94 11.20
N SER A 164 6.11 10.64 11.47
CA SER A 164 4.82 9.95 11.35
C SER A 164 3.78 10.47 12.35
N THR A 165 4.19 10.83 13.57
CA THR A 165 3.31 11.50 14.52
C THR A 165 2.89 12.88 14.03
N ALA A 166 3.82 13.62 13.42
CA ALA A 166 3.54 14.91 12.81
C ALA A 166 2.71 14.82 11.51
N PHE A 167 2.56 13.64 10.94
CA PHE A 167 1.59 13.34 9.90
C PHE A 167 0.19 13.07 10.49
N PHE A 168 0.12 12.26 11.54
CA PHE A 168 -1.13 11.79 12.15
C PHE A 168 -2.03 12.93 12.64
N PHE A 169 -1.49 13.85 13.45
CA PHE A 169 -2.32 14.91 14.07
C PHE A 169 -2.94 15.88 13.07
N PRO A 170 -2.18 16.45 12.09
CA PRO A 170 -2.79 17.28 11.06
C PRO A 170 -3.82 16.51 10.21
N THR A 171 -3.55 15.24 9.89
CA THR A 171 -4.51 14.40 9.16
C THR A 171 -5.82 14.27 9.94
N PHE A 172 -5.75 14.00 11.25
CA PHE A 172 -6.94 13.95 12.10
C PHE A 172 -7.75 15.25 12.03
N LEU A 173 -7.10 16.39 12.16
CA LEU A 173 -7.78 17.69 12.12
C LEU A 173 -8.34 18.01 10.73
N LEU A 174 -7.60 17.71 9.67
CA LEU A 174 -8.00 17.96 8.28
C LEU A 174 -9.16 17.07 7.83
N VAL A 175 -9.38 15.94 8.47
CA VAL A 175 -10.54 15.08 8.25
C VAL A 175 -11.68 15.47 9.19
N HIS A 176 -11.41 15.59 10.50
CA HIS A 176 -12.42 15.82 11.52
C HIS A 176 -13.15 17.15 11.35
N ILE A 177 -12.41 18.25 11.19
CA ILE A 177 -13.00 19.59 11.16
C ILE A 177 -13.93 19.77 9.95
N PRO A 178 -13.54 19.43 8.71
CA PRO A 178 -14.45 19.55 7.57
C PRO A 178 -15.69 18.66 7.68
N LEU A 179 -15.54 17.41 8.14
CA LEU A 179 -16.70 16.54 8.35
C LEU A 179 -17.67 17.12 9.38
N LEU A 180 -17.16 17.64 10.49
CA LEU A 180 -17.97 18.21 11.57
C LEU A 180 -18.70 19.49 11.15
N LEU A 181 -18.06 20.35 10.35
CA LEU A 181 -18.59 21.68 10.02
C LEU A 181 -19.40 21.73 8.72
N PHE A 182 -19.14 20.84 7.78
CA PHE A 182 -19.69 20.93 6.42
C PHE A 182 -20.49 19.71 5.98
N THR A 183 -20.72 18.72 6.87
CA THR A 183 -21.57 17.56 6.60
C THR A 183 -22.59 17.35 7.71
N ASP A 184 -23.62 16.57 7.42
CA ASP A 184 -24.63 16.13 8.40
C ASP A 184 -24.19 14.88 9.18
N THR A 185 -22.92 14.49 9.08
CA THR A 185 -22.34 13.34 9.79
C THR A 185 -22.37 13.60 11.30
N GLY A 186 -22.78 12.61 12.08
CA GLY A 186 -22.85 12.73 13.53
C GLY A 186 -21.46 13.01 14.16
N ARG A 187 -21.45 13.64 15.33
CA ARG A 187 -20.19 14.04 15.99
C ARG A 187 -19.30 12.85 16.32
N THR A 188 -19.90 11.74 16.75
CA THR A 188 -19.17 10.50 17.07
C THR A 188 -18.55 9.90 15.81
N GLU A 189 -19.33 9.84 14.72
CA GLU A 189 -18.87 9.34 13.42
C GLU A 189 -17.72 10.19 12.89
N CYS A 190 -17.81 11.53 12.96
CA CYS A 190 -16.73 12.43 12.53
C CYS A 190 -15.41 12.14 13.26
N VAL A 191 -15.46 11.92 14.59
CA VAL A 191 -14.27 11.57 15.37
C VAL A 191 -13.72 10.20 14.97
N LEU A 192 -14.59 9.19 14.87
CA LEU A 192 -14.19 7.83 14.55
C LEU A 192 -13.63 7.73 13.13
N MET A 193 -14.28 8.37 12.14
CA MET A 193 -13.82 8.43 10.76
C MET A 193 -12.45 9.13 10.67
N ALA A 194 -12.29 10.28 11.31
CA ALA A 194 -11.04 11.02 11.31
C ALA A 194 -9.90 10.21 11.97
N PHE A 195 -10.21 9.53 13.07
CA PHE A 195 -9.23 8.73 13.78
C PHE A 195 -8.79 7.50 12.98
N GLY A 196 -9.74 6.75 12.44
CA GLY A 196 -9.45 5.58 11.59
C GLY A 196 -8.70 5.97 10.32
N CYS A 197 -9.11 7.06 9.66
CA CYS A 197 -8.43 7.61 8.50
C CYS A 197 -6.98 7.97 8.84
N SER A 198 -6.75 8.67 9.95
CA SER A 198 -5.41 9.09 10.37
C SER A 198 -4.48 7.92 10.65
N ILE A 199 -4.97 6.85 11.29
CA ILE A 199 -4.18 5.63 11.53
C ILE A 199 -3.76 5.00 10.19
N LEU A 200 -4.73 4.77 9.29
CA LEU A 200 -4.47 4.07 8.03
C LEU A 200 -3.57 4.85 7.10
N VAL A 201 -3.84 6.16 6.94
CA VAL A 201 -3.06 6.99 6.02
C VAL A 201 -1.65 7.28 6.57
N THR A 202 -1.48 7.38 7.90
CA THR A 202 -0.15 7.43 8.53
C THR A 202 0.61 6.12 8.27
N ALA A 203 -0.06 4.97 8.35
CA ALA A 203 0.58 3.69 8.05
C ALA A 203 1.03 3.62 6.57
N PHE A 204 0.24 4.14 5.63
CA PHE A 204 0.67 4.28 4.23
C PHE A 204 1.87 5.22 4.09
N GLU A 205 1.88 6.37 4.78
CA GLU A 205 3.02 7.29 4.79
C GLU A 205 4.29 6.59 5.27
N MET A 206 4.24 5.84 6.36
CA MET A 206 5.39 5.16 6.96
C MET A 206 6.09 4.17 6.03
N ILE A 207 5.36 3.53 5.12
CA ILE A 207 5.91 2.52 4.21
C ILE A 207 6.13 3.02 2.78
N SER A 208 5.59 4.17 2.42
CA SER A 208 5.70 4.75 1.08
C SER A 208 7.12 5.17 0.75
N VAL A 209 7.52 4.98 -0.51
CA VAL A 209 8.87 5.27 -1.00
C VAL A 209 8.83 5.91 -2.38
N ARG A 210 9.88 6.65 -2.74
CA ARG A 210 10.11 7.23 -4.08
C ARG A 210 8.99 8.11 -4.62
N GLY A 211 8.15 8.69 -3.75
CA GLY A 211 7.02 9.53 -4.15
C GLY A 211 5.71 8.77 -4.34
N LEU A 212 5.62 7.49 -3.94
CA LEU A 212 4.36 6.74 -3.91
C LEU A 212 3.40 7.22 -2.80
N ASP A 213 3.90 7.96 -1.81
CA ASP A 213 3.11 8.72 -0.85
C ASP A 213 2.07 9.61 -1.56
N ASN A 214 2.43 10.26 -2.66
CA ASN A 214 1.51 11.07 -3.45
C ASN A 214 0.32 10.28 -4.04
N ILE A 215 0.40 8.96 -4.13
CA ILE A 215 -0.71 8.09 -4.54
C ILE A 215 -1.44 7.56 -3.31
N PHE A 216 -0.72 6.91 -2.40
CA PHE A 216 -1.33 6.16 -1.30
C PHE A 216 -2.02 7.06 -0.28
N ILE A 217 -1.50 8.26 -0.02
CA ILE A 217 -2.11 9.20 0.93
C ILE A 217 -3.50 9.66 0.44
N PRO A 218 -3.65 10.27 -0.76
CA PRO A 218 -4.97 10.76 -1.17
C PRO A 218 -5.95 9.65 -1.51
N PHE A 219 -5.50 8.54 -2.12
CA PHE A 219 -6.37 7.40 -2.37
C PHE A 219 -6.82 6.72 -1.08
N GLY A 220 -5.91 6.52 -0.12
CA GLY A 220 -6.25 5.97 1.18
C GLY A 220 -7.23 6.86 1.94
N THR A 221 -7.02 8.19 1.90
CA THR A 221 -7.94 9.15 2.51
C THR A 221 -9.31 9.11 1.86
N TRP A 222 -9.36 9.19 0.53
CA TRP A 222 -10.61 9.09 -0.24
C TRP A 222 -11.34 7.78 0.03
N TYR A 223 -10.64 6.64 -0.04
CA TYR A 223 -11.23 5.32 0.20
C TYR A 223 -11.83 5.18 1.60
N VAL A 224 -11.13 5.67 2.62
CA VAL A 224 -11.65 5.62 3.99
C VAL A 224 -12.88 6.51 4.14
N LEU A 225 -12.87 7.73 3.60
CA LEU A 225 -14.03 8.62 3.66
C LEU A 225 -15.25 8.01 2.97
N ASP A 226 -15.08 7.49 1.76
CA ASP A 226 -16.13 6.89 0.96
C ASP A 226 -16.77 5.67 1.67
N ASN A 227 -15.93 4.76 2.18
CA ASN A 227 -16.40 3.55 2.84
C ASN A 227 -16.95 3.81 4.25
N TYR A 228 -16.32 4.69 5.03
CA TYR A 228 -16.73 4.89 6.42
C TYR A 228 -18.03 5.70 6.54
N ALA A 229 -18.34 6.53 5.55
CA ALA A 229 -19.59 7.26 5.50
C ALA A 229 -20.85 6.35 5.48
N ALA A 230 -20.68 5.10 5.05
CA ALA A 230 -21.77 4.12 4.99
C ALA A 230 -22.01 3.36 6.31
N TYR A 231 -21.12 3.48 7.29
CA TYR A 231 -21.15 2.67 8.50
C TYR A 231 -21.83 3.39 9.67
N LEU A 232 -22.55 2.63 10.49
CA LEU A 232 -23.09 3.09 11.76
C LEU A 232 -21.97 3.34 12.78
N PRO A 233 -22.21 4.20 13.82
CA PRO A 233 -21.20 4.50 14.85
C PRO A 233 -20.64 3.27 15.55
N GLU A 234 -21.48 2.27 15.83
CA GLU A 234 -21.10 1.02 16.49
C GLU A 234 -20.14 0.22 15.59
N GLU A 235 -20.41 0.17 14.29
CA GLU A 235 -19.58 -0.53 13.34
C GLU A 235 -18.22 0.17 13.16
N LEU A 236 -18.20 1.50 13.09
CA LEU A 236 -16.97 2.29 13.08
C LEU A 236 -16.15 2.06 14.35
N ALA A 237 -16.78 2.08 15.53
CA ALA A 237 -16.11 1.82 16.80
C ALA A 237 -15.52 0.40 16.83
N TYR A 238 -16.24 -0.58 16.32
CA TYR A 238 -15.77 -1.96 16.21
C TYR A 238 -14.55 -2.08 15.29
N ARG A 239 -14.57 -1.46 14.13
CA ARG A 239 -13.45 -1.44 13.16
C ARG A 239 -12.22 -0.77 13.74
N ILE A 240 -12.39 0.32 14.47
CA ILE A 240 -11.28 1.01 15.16
C ILE A 240 -10.75 0.19 16.33
N GLY A 241 -11.63 -0.42 17.12
CA GLY A 241 -11.23 -1.37 18.17
C GLY A 241 -10.37 -2.50 17.61
N PHE A 242 -10.74 -3.02 16.46
CA PHE A 242 -9.96 -4.02 15.75
C PHE A 242 -8.58 -3.49 15.27
N MET A 243 -8.49 -2.25 14.79
CA MET A 243 -7.20 -1.62 14.48
C MET A 243 -6.27 -1.60 15.70
N PHE A 244 -6.80 -1.32 16.89
CA PHE A 244 -6.02 -1.35 18.14
C PHE A 244 -5.54 -2.76 18.49
N ILE A 245 -6.37 -3.77 18.31
CA ILE A 245 -5.97 -5.17 18.51
C ILE A 245 -4.83 -5.53 17.57
N LEU A 246 -4.96 -5.19 16.28
CA LEU A 246 -3.90 -5.40 15.31
C LEU A 246 -2.62 -4.63 15.65
N PHE A 247 -2.75 -3.39 16.10
CA PHE A 247 -1.62 -2.57 16.52
C PHE A 247 -0.85 -3.26 17.67
N ILE A 248 -1.55 -3.70 18.72
CA ILE A 248 -0.94 -4.42 19.84
C ILE A 248 -0.26 -5.70 19.36
N PHE A 249 -0.92 -6.46 18.49
CA PHE A 249 -0.36 -7.68 17.89
C PHE A 249 0.96 -7.40 17.15
N PHE A 250 1.01 -6.35 16.31
CA PHE A 250 2.20 -6.02 15.56
C PHE A 250 3.32 -5.42 16.43
N VAL A 251 2.98 -4.68 17.48
CA VAL A 251 3.96 -4.23 18.48
C VAL A 251 4.61 -5.43 19.17
N ALA A 252 3.82 -6.43 19.55
CA ALA A 252 4.34 -7.68 20.09
C ALA A 252 5.21 -8.41 19.07
N ALA A 253 4.77 -8.50 17.81
CA ALA A 253 5.53 -9.16 16.74
C ALA A 253 6.89 -8.48 16.45
N ILE A 254 6.97 -7.15 16.57
CA ILE A 254 8.26 -6.41 16.53
C ILE A 254 9.13 -6.79 17.75
N ARG A 255 8.52 -6.86 18.94
CA ARG A 255 9.24 -7.19 20.18
C ARG A 255 9.84 -8.60 20.14
N TYR A 256 9.16 -9.52 19.48
CA TYR A 256 9.65 -10.88 19.26
C TYR A 256 10.52 -11.05 17.99
N HIS A 257 10.96 -9.96 17.35
CA HIS A 257 11.79 -9.96 16.15
C HIS A 257 11.20 -10.72 14.94
N ILE A 258 9.88 -10.85 14.87
CA ILE A 258 9.18 -11.47 13.74
C ILE A 258 9.16 -10.53 12.54
N PHE A 259 8.85 -9.26 12.79
CA PHE A 259 8.78 -8.20 11.80
C PHE A 259 9.77 -7.07 12.10
N THR A 260 10.27 -6.44 11.05
CA THR A 260 10.82 -5.08 11.15
C THR A 260 9.68 -4.10 11.44
N ARG A 261 9.99 -2.87 11.87
CA ARG A 261 8.96 -1.82 12.09
C ARG A 261 8.11 -1.60 10.84
N THR A 262 8.75 -1.48 9.67
CA THR A 262 8.04 -1.30 8.39
C THR A 262 7.31 -2.56 7.92
N GLY A 263 7.85 -3.75 8.20
CA GLY A 263 7.17 -5.02 7.94
C GLY A 263 5.89 -5.18 8.75
N ALA A 264 5.91 -4.77 10.01
CA ALA A 264 4.75 -4.76 10.89
C ALA A 264 3.65 -3.79 10.40
N VAL A 265 4.04 -2.58 9.99
CA VAL A 265 3.10 -1.62 9.40
C VAL A 265 2.51 -2.16 8.09
N GLY A 266 3.32 -2.77 7.23
CA GLY A 266 2.84 -3.43 6.02
C GLY A 266 1.87 -4.58 6.31
N GLY A 267 2.18 -5.41 7.32
CA GLY A 267 1.30 -6.47 7.81
C GLY A 267 -0.03 -5.93 8.36
N PHE A 268 0.03 -4.88 9.17
CA PHE A 268 -1.15 -4.18 9.67
C PHE A 268 -2.08 -3.72 8.53
N LEU A 269 -1.53 -3.02 7.52
CA LEU A 269 -2.31 -2.55 6.37
C LEU A 269 -2.91 -3.69 5.56
N VAL A 270 -2.15 -4.76 5.34
CA VAL A 270 -2.63 -5.93 4.59
C VAL A 270 -3.77 -6.62 5.32
N ILE A 271 -3.61 -6.91 6.62
CA ILE A 271 -4.65 -7.57 7.40
C ILE A 271 -5.89 -6.69 7.48
N TYR A 272 -5.70 -5.43 7.82
CA TYR A 272 -6.83 -4.51 7.89
C TYR A 272 -7.53 -4.36 6.54
N GLY A 273 -6.78 -4.26 5.45
CA GLY A 273 -7.33 -4.20 4.09
C GLY A 273 -8.11 -5.47 3.73
N MET A 274 -7.59 -6.66 4.06
CA MET A 274 -8.31 -7.92 3.85
C MET A 274 -9.63 -7.96 4.61
N LEU A 275 -9.64 -7.45 5.84
CA LEU A 275 -10.84 -7.41 6.66
C LEU A 275 -11.83 -6.36 6.16
N SER A 276 -11.34 -5.18 5.78
CA SER A 276 -12.19 -4.09 5.30
C SER A 276 -12.89 -4.44 3.98
N LEU A 277 -12.18 -5.09 3.06
CA LEU A 277 -12.71 -5.51 1.76
C LEU A 277 -13.52 -6.81 1.81
N GLY A 278 -13.21 -7.69 2.74
CA GLY A 278 -13.75 -9.06 2.79
C GLY A 278 -14.60 -9.36 4.03
N TRP A 279 -15.16 -8.34 4.71
CA TRP A 279 -15.89 -8.52 5.97
C TRP A 279 -17.00 -9.55 5.90
N ASP A 280 -17.73 -9.60 4.79
CA ASP A 280 -18.93 -10.42 4.61
C ASP A 280 -18.65 -11.89 4.21
N GLY A 281 -17.50 -12.44 4.52
CA GLY A 281 -17.21 -13.86 4.23
C GLY A 281 -15.75 -14.22 4.06
N PHE A 282 -14.85 -13.23 4.04
CA PHE A 282 -13.40 -13.46 3.88
C PHE A 282 -12.61 -13.27 5.19
N PHE A 283 -13.29 -12.83 6.26
CA PHE A 283 -12.68 -12.52 7.55
C PHE A 283 -12.03 -13.73 8.21
N ILE A 284 -12.79 -14.81 8.44
CA ILE A 284 -12.28 -16.02 9.08
C ILE A 284 -11.22 -16.70 8.22
N PRO A 285 -11.41 -16.86 6.89
CA PRO A 285 -10.36 -17.30 6.00
C PRO A 285 -9.09 -16.46 6.06
N ALA A 286 -9.19 -15.14 6.10
CA ALA A 286 -8.03 -14.25 6.23
C ALA A 286 -7.30 -14.46 7.58
N LEU A 287 -8.03 -14.53 8.68
CA LEU A 287 -7.47 -14.79 10.02
C LEU A 287 -6.80 -16.17 10.13
N SER A 288 -7.39 -17.20 9.55
CA SER A 288 -6.88 -18.57 9.60
C SER A 288 -5.50 -18.72 8.95
N LEU A 289 -5.14 -17.81 8.01
CA LEU A 289 -3.84 -17.81 7.35
C LEU A 289 -2.69 -17.42 8.28
N PHE A 290 -2.97 -16.71 9.38
CA PHE A 290 -1.93 -16.33 10.36
C PHE A 290 -1.56 -17.46 11.31
N GLY A 291 -2.45 -18.42 11.53
CA GLY A 291 -2.18 -19.57 12.38
C GLY A 291 -0.90 -20.32 11.99
N PRO A 292 -0.74 -20.75 10.73
CA PRO A 292 0.46 -21.42 10.26
C PRO A 292 1.72 -20.55 10.33
N LEU A 293 1.62 -19.27 10.06
CA LEU A 293 2.74 -18.34 10.17
C LEU A 293 3.18 -18.20 11.63
N LEU A 294 2.24 -18.02 12.54
CA LEU A 294 2.51 -17.94 13.97
C LEU A 294 3.12 -19.24 14.48
N ALA A 295 2.57 -20.38 14.10
CA ALA A 295 3.10 -21.70 14.44
C ALA A 295 4.54 -21.88 13.92
N ALA A 296 4.82 -21.49 12.67
CA ALA A 296 6.17 -21.54 12.09
C ALA A 296 7.17 -20.69 12.90
N VAL A 297 6.76 -19.49 13.30
CA VAL A 297 7.58 -18.59 14.12
C VAL A 297 7.83 -19.16 15.52
N ILE A 298 6.79 -19.63 16.20
CA ILE A 298 6.89 -20.24 17.55
C ILE A 298 7.79 -21.46 17.51
N LEU A 299 7.59 -22.36 16.54
CA LEU A 299 8.38 -23.56 16.37
C LEU A 299 9.86 -23.21 16.08
N HIS A 300 10.10 -22.20 15.27
CA HIS A 300 11.46 -21.74 15.01
C HIS A 300 12.11 -21.14 16.25
N HIS A 301 11.42 -20.28 17.00
CA HIS A 301 11.94 -19.70 18.24
C HIS A 301 12.28 -20.76 19.29
N ARG A 302 11.48 -21.82 19.37
CA ARG A 302 11.66 -22.87 20.38
C ARG A 302 12.73 -23.90 20.00
N PHE A 303 12.95 -24.12 18.72
CA PHE A 303 13.75 -25.24 18.20
C PHE A 303 14.76 -24.86 17.11
N GLY A 304 14.75 -23.62 16.63
CA GLY A 304 15.68 -23.14 15.61
C GLY A 304 17.08 -22.86 16.20
N ARG A 305 18.11 -23.22 15.44
CA ARG A 305 19.52 -22.97 15.83
C ARG A 305 20.02 -21.59 15.38
N GLU A 306 19.37 -20.98 14.44
CA GLU A 306 19.77 -19.71 13.83
C GLU A 306 18.67 -18.63 14.00
N ARG A 307 19.08 -17.37 14.16
CA ARG A 307 18.13 -16.26 14.19
C ARG A 307 17.62 -15.99 12.78
N ILE A 308 16.29 -15.95 12.60
CA ILE A 308 15.67 -15.53 11.35
C ILE A 308 15.75 -14.02 11.24
N PRO A 309 16.14 -13.47 10.07
CA PRO A 309 16.02 -12.04 9.84
C PRO A 309 14.54 -11.63 9.88
N PRO A 310 14.20 -10.54 10.58
CA PRO A 310 12.81 -10.10 10.70
C PRO A 310 12.23 -9.73 9.33
N MET A 311 10.95 -10.03 9.13
CA MET A 311 10.25 -9.78 7.87
C MET A 311 10.08 -8.28 7.61
N GLY A 312 10.57 -7.81 6.47
CA GLY A 312 10.39 -6.45 6.00
C GLY A 312 9.13 -6.27 5.16
N VAL A 313 8.76 -5.02 4.91
CA VAL A 313 7.57 -4.64 4.13
C VAL A 313 7.52 -5.30 2.74
N SER A 314 8.66 -5.43 2.06
CA SER A 314 8.75 -6.07 0.74
C SER A 314 8.29 -7.53 0.77
N HIS A 315 8.67 -8.27 1.81
CA HIS A 315 8.28 -9.68 1.97
C HIS A 315 6.78 -9.81 2.25
N THR A 316 6.24 -8.92 3.07
CA THR A 316 4.81 -8.89 3.40
C THR A 316 3.97 -8.65 2.16
N PHE A 317 4.26 -7.59 1.41
CA PHE A 317 3.48 -7.27 0.20
C PHE A 317 3.60 -8.31 -0.91
N GLN A 318 4.80 -8.83 -1.16
CA GLN A 318 5.01 -9.84 -2.20
C GLN A 318 4.22 -11.13 -1.96
N SER A 319 3.97 -11.49 -0.72
CA SER A 319 3.18 -12.68 -0.38
C SER A 319 1.67 -12.45 -0.36
N THR A 320 1.21 -11.20 -0.25
CA THR A 320 -0.20 -10.88 -0.01
C THR A 320 -0.85 -10.04 -1.12
N ILE A 321 -0.06 -9.40 -1.99
CA ILE A 321 -0.58 -8.48 -3.01
C ILE A 321 -1.58 -9.14 -3.96
N VAL A 322 -1.35 -10.40 -4.34
CA VAL A 322 -2.27 -11.13 -5.23
C VAL A 322 -3.60 -11.38 -4.53
N ALA A 323 -3.58 -11.77 -3.26
CA ALA A 323 -4.80 -11.95 -2.46
C ALA A 323 -5.57 -10.62 -2.32
N MET A 324 -4.86 -9.52 -2.08
CA MET A 324 -5.46 -8.19 -2.02
C MET A 324 -6.11 -7.77 -3.35
N LEU A 325 -5.48 -8.07 -4.49
CA LEU A 325 -6.06 -7.80 -5.82
C LEU A 325 -7.34 -8.59 -6.04
N VAL A 326 -7.37 -9.87 -5.63
CA VAL A 326 -8.58 -10.69 -5.72
C VAL A 326 -9.71 -10.10 -4.86
N LEU A 327 -9.39 -9.63 -3.64
CA LEU A 327 -10.38 -8.98 -2.77
C LEU A 327 -10.90 -7.66 -3.35
N LEU A 328 -10.05 -6.86 -3.99
CA LEU A 328 -10.47 -5.64 -4.68
C LEU A 328 -11.43 -5.96 -5.84
N ILE A 329 -11.17 -7.03 -6.59
CA ILE A 329 -12.08 -7.49 -7.64
C ILE A 329 -13.40 -7.99 -7.03
N PHE A 330 -13.34 -8.73 -5.91
CA PHE A 330 -14.52 -9.18 -5.19
C PHE A 330 -15.37 -8.01 -4.71
N ASP A 331 -14.76 -7.00 -4.09
CA ASP A 331 -15.45 -5.84 -3.57
C ASP A 331 -16.25 -5.10 -4.67
N ASN A 332 -15.66 -5.00 -5.86
CA ASN A 332 -16.32 -4.38 -7.02
C ASN A 332 -17.38 -5.26 -7.68
N THR A 333 -17.18 -6.58 -7.71
CA THR A 333 -18.05 -7.50 -8.48
C THR A 333 -19.04 -8.27 -7.64
N LYS A 334 -18.76 -8.40 -6.33
CA LYS A 334 -19.49 -9.21 -5.35
C LYS A 334 -19.69 -10.68 -5.77
N GLN A 335 -18.77 -11.21 -6.59
CA GLN A 335 -18.84 -12.57 -7.10
C GLN A 335 -18.27 -13.57 -6.07
N SER A 336 -19.11 -14.40 -5.47
CA SER A 336 -18.74 -15.33 -4.39
C SER A 336 -17.67 -16.36 -4.78
N TRP A 337 -17.57 -16.73 -6.07
CA TRP A 337 -16.56 -17.67 -6.56
C TRP A 337 -15.11 -17.14 -6.41
N LEU A 338 -14.91 -15.82 -6.25
CA LEU A 338 -13.60 -15.22 -6.02
C LEU A 338 -12.98 -15.62 -4.66
N LEU A 339 -13.76 -16.21 -3.76
CA LEU A 339 -13.26 -16.79 -2.52
C LEU A 339 -12.17 -17.85 -2.77
N TYR A 340 -12.32 -18.70 -3.79
CA TYR A 340 -11.36 -19.77 -4.09
C TYR A 340 -10.01 -19.25 -4.60
N PRO A 341 -9.94 -18.31 -5.58
CA PRO A 341 -8.69 -17.66 -5.94
C PRO A 341 -8.04 -16.91 -4.78
N PHE A 342 -8.83 -16.26 -3.91
CA PHE A 342 -8.32 -15.60 -2.71
C PHE A 342 -7.62 -16.60 -1.77
N LEU A 343 -8.25 -17.73 -1.50
CA LEU A 343 -7.67 -18.78 -0.66
C LEU A 343 -6.39 -19.36 -1.27
N THR A 344 -6.38 -19.57 -2.58
CA THR A 344 -5.18 -20.03 -3.29
C THR A 344 -4.03 -19.03 -3.12
N ALA A 345 -4.28 -17.76 -3.36
CA ALA A 345 -3.27 -16.71 -3.26
C ALA A 345 -2.75 -16.54 -1.83
N SER A 346 -3.66 -16.51 -0.85
CA SER A 346 -3.34 -16.31 0.55
C SER A 346 -2.60 -17.50 1.16
N SER A 347 -3.07 -18.72 0.91
CA SER A 347 -2.43 -19.95 1.39
C SER A 347 -1.04 -20.12 0.79
N ALA A 348 -0.87 -19.93 -0.52
CA ALA A 348 0.41 -19.98 -1.18
C ALA A 348 1.39 -18.94 -0.63
N GLY A 349 0.93 -17.69 -0.41
CA GLY A 349 1.72 -16.63 0.18
C GLY A 349 2.21 -16.97 1.59
N THR A 350 1.32 -17.46 2.45
CA THR A 350 1.63 -17.84 3.84
C THR A 350 2.61 -19.01 3.89
N ILE A 351 2.42 -20.02 3.05
CA ILE A 351 3.32 -21.18 2.97
C ILE A 351 4.71 -20.77 2.48
N ILE A 352 4.80 -19.91 1.47
CA ILE A 352 6.10 -19.40 0.97
C ILE A 352 6.86 -18.66 2.07
N ILE A 353 6.16 -17.86 2.89
CA ILE A 353 6.78 -17.22 4.05
C ILE A 353 7.22 -18.26 5.08
N ALA A 354 6.35 -19.21 5.42
CA ALA A 354 6.66 -20.27 6.36
C ALA A 354 7.87 -21.12 5.93
N LEU A 355 7.97 -21.46 4.65
CA LEU A 355 9.11 -22.20 4.09
C LEU A 355 10.43 -21.41 4.20
N ARG A 356 10.39 -20.08 4.08
CA ARG A 356 11.58 -19.24 4.31
C ARG A 356 12.03 -19.28 5.77
N ILE A 357 11.07 -19.23 6.70
CA ILE A 357 11.34 -19.31 8.13
C ILE A 357 11.97 -20.67 8.48
N VAL A 358 11.50 -21.74 7.85
CA VAL A 358 11.84 -23.12 8.17
C VAL A 358 13.03 -23.66 7.38
N LYS A 359 13.63 -22.88 6.47
CA LYS A 359 14.71 -23.33 5.57
C LYS A 359 15.84 -24.12 6.26
N ASN A 360 16.10 -23.86 7.54
CA ASN A 360 17.14 -24.48 8.34
C ASN A 360 16.61 -25.48 9.39
N MET A 361 15.33 -25.85 9.30
CA MET A 361 14.73 -26.84 10.23
C MET A 361 14.77 -28.27 9.64
N SER A 362 14.75 -29.27 10.52
CA SER A 362 14.71 -30.64 10.12
C SER A 362 13.45 -31.00 9.31
N LEU A 363 13.59 -31.88 8.35
CA LEU A 363 12.53 -32.30 7.40
C LEU A 363 11.22 -32.72 8.08
N TYR A 364 11.29 -33.19 9.34
CA TYR A 364 10.13 -33.69 10.10
C TYR A 364 9.09 -32.65 10.49
N ARG A 365 9.44 -31.35 10.46
CA ARG A 365 8.56 -30.24 10.85
C ARG A 365 7.85 -29.56 9.66
N LEU A 366 8.37 -29.82 8.46
CA LEU A 366 7.77 -29.31 7.22
C LEU A 366 6.33 -29.80 7.01
N PRO A 367 5.99 -31.10 7.22
CA PRO A 367 4.63 -31.62 7.10
C PRO A 367 3.64 -30.93 8.05
N ILE A 368 4.05 -30.56 9.27
CA ILE A 368 3.18 -29.94 10.25
C ILE A 368 2.81 -28.52 9.75
N ILE A 369 3.78 -27.77 9.25
CA ILE A 369 3.55 -26.40 8.74
C ILE A 369 2.70 -26.45 7.47
N LEU A 370 2.99 -27.38 6.55
CA LEU A 370 2.20 -27.59 5.35
C LEU A 370 0.77 -28.03 5.68
N GLY A 371 0.61 -28.97 6.62
CA GLY A 371 -0.70 -29.42 7.07
C GLY A 371 -1.52 -28.29 7.70
N LEU A 372 -0.95 -27.51 8.61
CA LEU A 372 -1.63 -26.37 9.22
C LEU A 372 -1.98 -25.29 8.16
N SER A 373 -1.12 -25.07 7.18
CA SER A 373 -1.33 -24.07 6.14
C SER A 373 -2.39 -24.45 5.12
N THR A 374 -2.65 -25.74 4.94
CA THR A 374 -3.68 -26.25 4.01
C THR A 374 -5.01 -26.51 4.72
N VAL A 375 -4.96 -27.05 5.94
CA VAL A 375 -6.16 -27.41 6.70
C VAL A 375 -6.84 -26.17 7.29
N SER A 376 -6.08 -25.19 7.80
CA SER A 376 -6.65 -24.01 8.45
C SER A 376 -7.60 -23.22 7.54
N PRO A 377 -7.27 -22.89 6.27
CA PRO A 377 -8.21 -22.23 5.36
C PRO A 377 -9.43 -23.10 5.02
N LEU A 378 -9.25 -24.42 4.92
CA LEU A 378 -10.35 -25.34 4.63
C LEU A 378 -11.34 -25.43 5.80
N VAL A 379 -10.83 -25.49 7.04
CA VAL A 379 -11.66 -25.49 8.25
C VAL A 379 -12.42 -24.16 8.40
N ALA A 380 -11.76 -23.04 8.14
CA ALA A 380 -12.40 -21.74 8.18
C ALA A 380 -13.54 -21.62 7.15
N LEU A 381 -13.32 -22.10 5.95
CA LEU A 381 -14.34 -22.19 4.91
C LEU A 381 -15.54 -23.04 5.32
N TYR A 382 -15.29 -24.21 5.91
CA TYR A 382 -16.35 -25.11 6.38
C TYR A 382 -17.19 -24.48 7.49
N SER A 383 -16.59 -23.67 8.35
CA SER A 383 -17.29 -23.02 9.47
C SER A 383 -18.21 -21.86 9.04
N GLU A 384 -17.86 -21.12 7.98
CA GLU A 384 -18.65 -19.98 7.50
C GLU A 384 -19.66 -20.32 6.41
N THR A 385 -19.38 -21.33 5.62
CA THR A 385 -20.20 -21.67 4.46
C THR A 385 -20.97 -22.98 4.65
N HIS A 386 -22.15 -22.93 5.27
CA HIS A 386 -23.21 -23.86 4.88
C HIS A 386 -23.54 -23.78 3.37
N HIS A 387 -22.78 -22.98 2.63
CA HIS A 387 -22.90 -22.69 1.19
C HIS A 387 -21.77 -23.28 0.32
N ILE A 388 -20.92 -24.19 0.83
CA ILE A 388 -20.01 -24.95 -0.05
C ILE A 388 -20.86 -25.86 -0.93
N LYS A 389 -21.33 -25.31 -2.04
CA LYS A 389 -22.12 -26.06 -3.02
C LYS A 389 -21.29 -27.12 -3.74
N ASP A 390 -19.96 -27.01 -3.76
CA ASP A 390 -19.12 -27.94 -4.52
C ASP A 390 -17.72 -28.12 -3.93
N VAL A 391 -17.47 -29.32 -3.38
CA VAL A 391 -16.17 -29.77 -2.89
C VAL A 391 -15.08 -29.70 -3.99
N ARG A 392 -15.46 -29.77 -5.27
CA ARG A 392 -14.54 -29.68 -6.41
C ARG A 392 -13.79 -28.37 -6.45
N HIS A 393 -14.44 -27.23 -6.14
CA HIS A 393 -13.78 -25.93 -6.10
C HIS A 393 -12.72 -25.82 -5.01
N LEU A 394 -12.96 -26.46 -3.85
CA LEU A 394 -11.95 -26.54 -2.77
C LEU A 394 -10.73 -27.35 -3.20
N LEU A 395 -10.96 -28.47 -3.89
CA LEU A 395 -9.86 -29.28 -4.43
C LEU A 395 -9.05 -28.49 -5.44
N ILE A 396 -9.67 -27.69 -6.29
CA ILE A 396 -8.99 -26.81 -7.26
C ILE A 396 -8.14 -25.78 -6.56
N ALA A 397 -8.66 -25.09 -5.53
CA ALA A 397 -7.90 -24.12 -4.74
C ALA A 397 -6.69 -24.78 -4.06
N TRP A 398 -6.88 -26.00 -3.56
CA TRP A 398 -5.80 -26.78 -2.94
C TRP A 398 -4.73 -27.20 -3.95
N VAL A 399 -5.13 -27.71 -5.14
CA VAL A 399 -4.21 -28.03 -6.24
C VAL A 399 -3.45 -26.78 -6.70
N GLY A 400 -4.13 -25.64 -6.84
CA GLY A 400 -3.50 -24.36 -7.16
C GLY A 400 -2.44 -23.96 -6.12
N THR A 401 -2.73 -24.12 -4.84
CA THR A 401 -1.79 -23.87 -3.75
C THR A 401 -0.56 -24.78 -3.82
N LEU A 402 -0.75 -26.09 -4.04
CA LEU A 402 0.35 -27.04 -4.20
C LEU A 402 1.20 -26.73 -5.43
N THR A 403 0.57 -26.32 -6.53
CA THR A 403 1.26 -25.90 -7.74
C THR A 403 2.16 -24.68 -7.49
N ALA A 404 1.66 -23.66 -6.81
CA ALA A 404 2.45 -22.48 -6.45
C ALA A 404 3.66 -22.84 -5.58
N ILE A 405 3.47 -23.72 -4.60
CA ILE A 405 4.55 -24.20 -3.71
C ILE A 405 5.59 -24.99 -4.51
N SER A 406 5.15 -25.88 -5.40
CA SER A 406 6.03 -26.69 -6.24
C SER A 406 6.89 -25.83 -7.17
N ILE A 407 6.29 -24.85 -7.83
CA ILE A 407 7.01 -23.88 -8.69
C ILE A 407 8.01 -23.10 -7.86
N TYR A 408 7.63 -22.60 -6.68
CA TYR A 408 8.53 -21.88 -5.80
C TYR A 408 9.71 -22.74 -5.34
N TRP A 409 9.45 -23.95 -4.90
CA TRP A 409 10.46 -24.89 -4.41
C TRP A 409 11.43 -25.32 -5.50
N TYR A 410 10.91 -25.66 -6.69
CA TYR A 410 11.71 -26.02 -7.84
C TYR A 410 12.60 -24.86 -8.29
N SER A 411 12.04 -23.67 -8.43
CA SER A 411 12.77 -22.46 -8.86
C SER A 411 13.87 -22.08 -7.87
N THR A 412 13.63 -22.21 -6.57
CA THR A 412 14.65 -21.92 -5.54
C THR A 412 15.77 -22.96 -5.52
N ARG A 413 15.47 -24.22 -5.82
CA ARG A 413 16.51 -25.26 -5.99
C ARG A 413 17.30 -25.08 -7.28
N PHE A 414 16.64 -24.74 -8.38
CA PHE A 414 17.30 -24.48 -9.65
C PHE A 414 18.27 -23.31 -9.56
N GLN A 415 17.90 -22.25 -8.84
CA GLN A 415 18.85 -21.15 -8.54
C GLN A 415 20.04 -21.61 -7.71
N ALA A 416 19.84 -22.51 -6.77
CA ALA A 416 20.95 -23.05 -5.96
C ALA A 416 21.92 -23.90 -6.79
N ILE A 417 21.45 -24.52 -7.87
CA ILE A 417 22.28 -25.32 -8.80
C ILE A 417 23.05 -24.42 -9.78
N LEU A 418 22.48 -23.28 -10.18
CA LEU A 418 23.13 -22.29 -11.03
C LEU A 418 24.20 -21.45 -10.31
N ILE A 419 24.23 -21.45 -8.99
CA ILE A 419 25.29 -20.82 -8.21
C ILE A 419 26.53 -21.74 -8.30
N CYS A 420 27.56 -21.22 -8.95
CA CYS A 420 28.86 -21.81 -9.27
C CYS A 420 29.25 -23.05 -8.43
N PRO A 421 29.47 -24.22 -9.06
CA PRO A 421 29.88 -25.44 -8.34
C PRO A 421 31.19 -25.31 -7.54
N LYS A 422 32.09 -24.40 -7.94
CA LYS A 422 33.35 -24.12 -7.24
C LYS A 422 33.20 -23.38 -5.92
N CYS A 423 32.08 -22.61 -5.73
CA CYS A 423 31.83 -21.88 -4.49
C CYS A 423 31.15 -22.73 -3.39
N GLN A 424 30.72 -23.94 -3.69
CA GLN A 424 30.13 -24.87 -2.72
C GLN A 424 31.16 -25.59 -1.84
N THR A 425 32.44 -25.61 -2.23
CA THR A 425 33.44 -26.45 -1.59
C THR A 425 34.41 -25.71 -0.68
N GLN A 426 34.42 -24.37 -0.64
CA GLN A 426 35.38 -23.64 0.21
C GLN A 426 34.80 -22.37 0.86
N THR A 427 34.68 -22.42 2.17
CA THR A 427 34.14 -21.32 3.01
C THR A 427 35.12 -20.13 3.13
N LEU A 428 36.30 -20.16 2.57
CA LEU A 428 37.35 -19.16 2.72
C LEU A 428 37.68 -18.30 1.49
N GLU A 429 37.24 -18.65 0.30
CA GLU A 429 37.58 -17.92 -0.94
C GLU A 429 36.44 -17.08 -1.56
N ARG A 430 35.51 -16.58 -0.75
CA ARG A 430 34.44 -15.67 -1.23
C ARG A 430 34.96 -14.38 -1.88
N ARG A 431 36.23 -14.07 -1.81
CA ARG A 431 36.80 -12.83 -2.36
C ARG A 431 37.17 -12.88 -3.84
N HIS A 432 37.27 -14.05 -4.45
CA HIS A 432 37.70 -14.17 -5.87
C HIS A 432 36.59 -14.44 -6.87
N CYS A 433 35.37 -14.74 -6.44
CA CYS A 433 34.18 -14.91 -7.32
C CYS A 433 33.37 -13.63 -7.54
N GLY A 434 33.97 -12.44 -7.41
CA GLY A 434 33.27 -11.17 -7.27
C GLY A 434 32.56 -10.65 -8.54
N ILE A 435 32.81 -11.21 -9.73
CA ILE A 435 32.23 -10.65 -10.97
C ILE A 435 31.06 -11.48 -11.49
N GLU A 436 31.13 -12.79 -11.49
CA GLU A 436 30.06 -13.64 -12.04
C GLU A 436 28.86 -13.82 -11.09
N THR A 437 29.10 -13.82 -9.77
CA THR A 437 28.00 -13.87 -8.79
C THR A 437 27.22 -12.55 -8.67
N GLN A 438 27.85 -11.40 -8.96
CA GLN A 438 27.17 -10.11 -9.06
C GLN A 438 26.27 -10.01 -10.29
N ILE A 439 26.63 -10.63 -11.42
CA ILE A 439 25.80 -10.60 -12.64
C ILE A 439 24.51 -11.42 -12.46
N LEU A 440 24.57 -12.57 -11.80
CA LEU A 440 23.39 -13.43 -11.57
C LEU A 440 22.57 -13.02 -10.33
N SER A 441 23.20 -12.55 -9.26
CA SER A 441 22.49 -12.02 -8.09
C SER A 441 21.93 -10.62 -8.30
N GLY A 442 22.48 -9.88 -9.27
CA GLY A 442 22.04 -8.54 -9.67
C GLY A 442 20.91 -8.51 -10.68
N HIS A 443 20.52 -9.64 -11.28
CA HIS A 443 19.39 -9.64 -12.21
C HIS A 443 18.08 -9.42 -11.44
N PRO A 444 17.41 -8.28 -11.64
CA PRO A 444 16.26 -7.90 -10.83
C PRO A 444 15.07 -8.84 -10.98
N PHE A 445 15.06 -9.74 -11.96
CA PHE A 445 13.98 -10.70 -12.24
C PHE A 445 14.02 -11.98 -11.40
N PHE A 446 15.16 -12.37 -10.82
CA PHE A 446 15.35 -13.69 -10.20
C PHE A 446 15.49 -13.67 -8.68
N THR A 447 15.03 -12.64 -7.98
CA THR A 447 15.00 -12.71 -6.52
C THR A 447 13.93 -13.73 -6.07
N GLN A 448 14.22 -14.51 -5.01
CA GLN A 448 13.27 -15.50 -4.44
C GLN A 448 11.88 -14.91 -4.17
N ALA A 449 11.84 -13.61 -3.84
CA ALA A 449 10.62 -12.88 -3.62
C ALA A 449 9.76 -12.72 -4.88
N ARG A 450 10.38 -12.43 -6.03
CA ARG A 450 9.68 -12.30 -7.32
C ARG A 450 9.20 -13.64 -7.85
N ILE A 451 10.00 -14.68 -7.69
CA ILE A 451 9.59 -16.05 -8.05
C ILE A 451 8.36 -16.44 -7.23
N GLY A 452 8.38 -16.17 -5.91
CA GLY A 452 7.22 -16.40 -5.05
C GLY A 452 5.97 -15.67 -5.55
N LEU A 453 6.09 -14.38 -5.88
CA LEU A 453 4.98 -13.58 -6.39
C LEU A 453 4.44 -14.13 -7.73
N ILE A 454 5.30 -14.47 -8.68
CA ILE A 454 4.91 -15.04 -9.96
C ILE A 454 4.20 -16.39 -9.74
N SER A 455 4.72 -17.24 -8.86
CA SER A 455 4.11 -18.54 -8.55
C SER A 455 2.70 -18.38 -7.99
N ILE A 456 2.50 -17.44 -7.05
CA ILE A 456 1.19 -17.12 -6.48
C ILE A 456 0.26 -16.60 -7.56
N PHE A 457 0.72 -15.67 -8.39
CA PHE A 457 -0.08 -15.07 -9.46
C PHE A 457 -0.55 -16.13 -10.48
N CYS A 458 0.36 -16.96 -10.99
CA CYS A 458 0.02 -18.02 -11.94
C CYS A 458 -0.99 -19.01 -11.36
N ALA A 459 -0.81 -19.46 -10.10
CA ALA A 459 -1.74 -20.37 -9.46
C ALA A 459 -3.12 -19.73 -9.23
N THR A 460 -3.16 -18.45 -8.88
CA THR A 460 -4.41 -17.71 -8.67
C THR A 460 -5.17 -17.54 -9.99
N VAL A 461 -4.49 -17.17 -11.07
CA VAL A 461 -5.08 -17.05 -12.41
C VAL A 461 -5.61 -18.40 -12.89
N PHE A 462 -4.85 -19.47 -12.71
CA PHE A 462 -5.30 -20.81 -13.06
C PHE A 462 -6.57 -21.20 -12.30
N CYS A 463 -6.58 -20.99 -10.98
CA CYS A 463 -7.76 -21.24 -10.15
C CYS A 463 -8.96 -20.38 -10.60
N SER A 464 -8.74 -19.09 -10.91
CA SER A 464 -9.79 -18.18 -11.37
C SER A 464 -10.42 -18.64 -12.68
N LEU A 465 -9.59 -18.99 -13.67
CA LEU A 465 -10.05 -19.46 -14.98
C LEU A 465 -10.85 -20.76 -14.86
N TRP A 466 -10.38 -21.68 -14.02
CA TRP A 466 -11.07 -22.96 -13.85
C TRP A 466 -12.41 -22.78 -13.14
N VAL A 467 -12.42 -22.08 -12.00
CA VAL A 467 -13.64 -21.89 -11.20
C VAL A 467 -14.71 -21.07 -11.98
N SER A 468 -14.28 -20.04 -12.72
CA SER A 468 -15.21 -19.22 -13.51
C SER A 468 -15.94 -19.98 -14.63
N GLN A 469 -15.39 -21.12 -15.08
CA GLN A 469 -16.07 -21.99 -16.07
C GLN A 469 -17.21 -22.81 -15.48
N TYR A 470 -17.25 -22.98 -14.15
CA TYR A 470 -18.21 -23.84 -13.46
C TYR A 470 -19.05 -23.06 -12.43
N ALA A 471 -18.85 -21.76 -12.26
CA ALA A 471 -19.63 -20.87 -11.41
C ALA A 471 -20.78 -20.22 -12.17
#